data_38c4f0f1c5dee128964317835d623f63
#
_entry.id   38c4f0f1c5dee128964317835d623f63
#
_cell.length_a   1.000
_cell.length_b   1.000
_cell.length_c   1.000
_cell.angle_alpha   90.00
_cell.angle_beta   90.00
_cell.angle_gamma   90.00
#
_symmetry.space_group_name_H-M   'P 1'
#
loop_
_entity.id
_entity.type
_entity.pdbx_description
1 polymer ?
#
loop_
_entity_poly.entity_id
_entity_poly.type
_entity_poly.pdbx_seq_one_letter_code
_entity_poly.pdbx_strand_id
1 'polypeptide(L)'
;CVGTRPACREAAKKYGATDFISYKEGPIDEQVLELTDGKGVDRAIVAGGGVESFDPIIKVLNQGGKIGNVNYLGSGTFVTIPRVEWGCGMGHKQIVGGLMPGGRLRLEKLASLIEVGKLNVKHLITHRFEGFEKVEDALMLMKDKPADLIKPVVSIGK
;
A
#
# COMPACT_ATOMS: atom_id res chain seq x y z
N CYS A 1 5.73 7.46 -1.20
CA CYS A 1 5.27 6.28 -0.46
C CYS A 1 5.00 6.63 0.99
N VAL A 2 3.97 6.03 1.61
CA VAL A 2 3.60 6.31 3.01
C VAL A 2 3.75 5.05 3.85
N GLY A 3 4.41 5.15 5.00
CA GLY A 3 4.60 4.01 5.92
C GLY A 3 5.39 4.41 7.16
N THR A 4 5.79 3.45 7.98
CA THR A 4 6.55 3.73 9.21
C THR A 4 7.74 2.80 9.43
N ARG A 5 7.72 1.60 8.83
CA ARG A 5 8.74 0.59 9.09
C ARG A 5 9.99 0.83 8.24
N PRO A 6 11.21 0.74 8.83
CA PRO A 6 12.46 0.90 8.09
C PRO A 6 12.58 -0.06 6.91
N ALA A 7 12.23 -1.32 7.08
CA ALA A 7 12.25 -2.31 6.00
C ALA A 7 11.35 -1.91 4.81
N CYS A 8 10.19 -1.30 5.08
CA CYS A 8 9.31 -0.80 4.02
C CYS A 8 9.91 0.42 3.31
N ARG A 9 10.60 1.31 4.02
CA ARG A 9 11.32 2.45 3.43
C ARG A 9 12.41 1.98 2.46
N GLU A 10 13.21 1.02 2.88
CA GLU A 10 14.28 0.45 2.04
C GLU A 10 13.72 -0.28 0.81
N ALA A 11 12.66 -1.07 1.01
CA ALA A 11 11.99 -1.73 -0.12
C ALA A 11 11.38 -0.70 -1.10
N ALA A 12 10.72 0.33 -0.61
CA ALA A 12 10.13 1.39 -1.44
C ALA A 12 11.18 2.05 -2.33
N LYS A 13 12.36 2.40 -1.77
CA LYS A 13 13.50 2.93 -2.55
C LYS A 13 13.96 1.96 -3.63
N LYS A 14 14.11 0.68 -3.31
CA LYS A 14 14.52 -0.36 -4.28
C LYS A 14 13.52 -0.54 -5.41
N TYR A 15 12.24 -0.25 -5.16
CA TYR A 15 11.18 -0.27 -6.16
C TYR A 15 10.97 1.10 -6.85
N GLY A 16 11.82 2.07 -6.61
CA GLY A 16 11.84 3.34 -7.33
C GLY A 16 10.96 4.44 -6.71
N ALA A 17 10.56 4.31 -5.45
CA ALA A 17 9.93 5.42 -4.76
C ALA A 17 10.94 6.56 -4.58
N THR A 18 10.59 7.76 -5.01
CA THR A 18 11.39 8.96 -4.83
C THR A 18 11.42 9.39 -3.37
N ASP A 19 10.26 9.34 -2.73
CA ASP A 19 10.05 9.84 -1.38
C ASP A 19 9.33 8.81 -0.51
N PHE A 20 9.62 8.86 0.78
CA PHE A 20 8.97 8.04 1.78
C PHE A 20 8.68 8.87 3.02
N ILE A 21 7.41 9.08 3.31
CA ILE A 21 6.92 9.82 4.47
C ILE A 21 6.36 8.89 5.55
N SER A 22 6.41 9.35 6.78
CA SER A 22 5.94 8.60 7.95
C SER A 22 4.74 9.29 8.58
N TYR A 23 3.63 8.57 8.71
CA TYR A 23 2.47 9.08 9.45
C TYR A 23 2.70 9.22 10.96
N LYS A 24 3.86 8.79 11.47
CA LYS A 24 4.29 9.05 12.85
C LYS A 24 5.02 10.39 13.01
N GLU A 25 5.48 10.96 11.91
CA GLU A 25 6.25 12.22 11.89
C GLU A 25 5.35 13.44 11.68
N GLY A 26 4.08 13.23 11.35
CA GLY A 26 3.10 14.29 11.18
C GLY A 26 1.95 13.92 10.25
N PRO A 27 1.01 14.84 10.00
CA PRO A 27 -0.10 14.64 9.07
C PRO A 27 0.41 14.31 7.66
N ILE A 28 -0.21 13.31 7.02
CA ILE A 28 0.21 12.85 5.69
C ILE A 28 0.01 13.93 4.62
N ASP A 29 -1.10 14.64 4.70
CA ASP A 29 -1.46 15.72 3.77
C ASP A 29 -0.44 16.86 3.80
N GLU A 30 -0.02 17.29 4.99
CA GLU A 30 1.00 18.34 5.15
C GLU A 30 2.35 17.90 4.55
N GLN A 31 2.82 16.70 4.88
CA GLN A 31 4.08 16.16 4.36
C GLN A 31 4.05 16.01 2.83
N VAL A 32 2.93 15.58 2.25
CA VAL A 32 2.79 15.47 0.79
C VAL A 32 2.80 16.85 0.14
N LEU A 33 2.10 17.83 0.69
CA LEU A 33 2.08 19.18 0.15
C LEU A 33 3.46 19.83 0.23
N GLU A 34 4.20 19.63 1.32
CA GLU A 34 5.59 20.08 1.43
C GLU A 34 6.47 19.50 0.33
N LEU A 35 6.45 18.17 0.13
CA LEU A 35 7.22 17.48 -0.90
C LEU A 35 6.84 17.85 -2.34
N THR A 36 5.65 18.39 -2.53
CA THR A 36 5.14 18.76 -3.86
C THR A 36 5.06 20.25 -4.09
N ASP A 37 5.67 21.08 -3.24
CA ASP A 37 5.58 22.55 -3.27
C ASP A 37 4.13 23.03 -3.33
N GLY A 38 3.25 22.40 -2.55
CA GLY A 38 1.81 22.72 -2.50
C GLY A 38 0.99 22.19 -3.69
N LYS A 39 1.61 21.52 -4.67
CA LYS A 39 0.92 21.09 -5.91
C LYS A 39 0.01 19.88 -5.72
N GLY A 40 0.25 19.06 -4.69
CA GLY A 40 -0.50 17.83 -4.46
C GLY A 40 -0.19 16.70 -5.46
N VAL A 41 -1.12 15.76 -5.63
CA VAL A 41 -0.93 14.57 -6.45
C VAL A 41 -2.12 14.30 -7.39
N ASP A 42 -1.86 13.72 -8.56
CA ASP A 42 -2.92 13.34 -9.51
C ASP A 42 -3.44 11.93 -9.29
N ARG A 43 -2.67 11.08 -8.64
CA ARG A 43 -3.00 9.67 -8.41
C ARG A 43 -2.59 9.24 -7.02
N ALA A 44 -3.45 8.45 -6.39
CA ALA A 44 -3.17 7.82 -5.12
C ALA A 44 -3.61 6.34 -5.13
N ILE A 45 -2.93 5.52 -4.35
CA ILE A 45 -3.31 4.13 -4.11
C ILE A 45 -3.46 3.91 -2.61
N VAL A 46 -4.62 3.44 -2.18
CA VAL A 46 -4.88 2.99 -0.81
C VAL A 46 -4.67 1.48 -0.74
N ALA A 47 -3.55 1.07 -0.15
CA ALA A 47 -3.17 -0.33 0.01
C ALA A 47 -3.00 -0.75 1.48
N GLY A 48 -3.36 0.10 2.41
CA GLY A 48 -3.32 -0.13 3.86
C GLY A 48 -4.04 0.98 4.61
N GLY A 49 -4.16 0.84 5.92
CA GLY A 49 -4.96 1.74 6.76
C GLY A 49 -6.45 1.36 6.77
N GLY A 50 -7.27 2.21 7.32
CA GLY A 50 -8.71 2.08 7.38
C GLY A 50 -9.43 3.17 6.58
N VAL A 51 -10.68 3.42 6.93
CA VAL A 51 -11.52 4.46 6.31
C VAL A 51 -10.95 5.86 6.48
N GLU A 52 -10.20 6.09 7.52
CA GLU A 52 -9.51 7.35 7.84
C GLU A 52 -8.46 7.75 6.82
N SER A 53 -7.99 6.81 6.02
CA SER A 53 -6.97 7.07 4.98
C SER A 53 -7.48 7.97 3.84
N PHE A 54 -8.78 8.06 3.63
CA PHE A 54 -9.35 8.84 2.53
C PHE A 54 -9.25 10.35 2.76
N ASP A 55 -9.45 10.84 4.00
CA ASP A 55 -9.41 12.26 4.31
C ASP A 55 -8.09 12.94 3.88
N PRO A 56 -6.92 12.50 4.37
CA PRO A 56 -5.65 13.14 3.98
C PRO A 56 -5.34 12.97 2.48
N ILE A 57 -5.74 11.85 1.88
CA ILE A 57 -5.53 11.62 0.45
C ILE A 57 -6.38 12.58 -0.40
N ILE A 58 -7.63 12.80 -0.04
CA ILE A 58 -8.53 13.70 -0.78
C ILE A 58 -8.07 15.14 -0.69
N LYS A 59 -7.50 15.56 0.44
CA LYS A 59 -6.94 16.90 0.64
C LYS A 59 -5.79 17.21 -0.31
N VAL A 60 -4.96 16.23 -0.60
CA VAL A 60 -3.81 16.40 -1.50
C VAL A 60 -4.09 16.02 -2.94
N LEU A 61 -5.24 15.43 -3.23
CA LEU A 61 -5.59 14.98 -4.57
C LEU A 61 -6.04 16.17 -5.44
N ASN A 62 -5.45 16.33 -6.61
CA ASN A 62 -5.79 17.37 -7.56
C ASN A 62 -7.19 17.18 -8.15
N GLN A 63 -7.72 18.25 -8.78
CA GLN A 63 -8.96 18.13 -9.57
C GLN A 63 -8.76 17.12 -10.70
N GLY A 64 -9.78 16.30 -10.95
CA GLY A 64 -9.69 15.17 -11.89
C GLY A 64 -8.83 14.01 -11.42
N GLY A 65 -8.27 14.09 -10.23
CA GLY A 65 -7.42 13.04 -9.65
C GLY A 65 -8.17 11.75 -9.34
N LYS A 66 -7.43 10.64 -9.25
CA LYS A 66 -8.00 9.31 -9.03
C LYS A 66 -7.35 8.60 -7.85
N ILE A 67 -8.19 7.99 -7.02
CA ILE A 67 -7.79 7.10 -5.94
C ILE A 67 -8.10 5.67 -6.35
N GLY A 68 -7.09 4.81 -6.41
CA GLY A 68 -7.26 3.37 -6.51
C GLY A 68 -7.28 2.73 -5.12
N ASN A 69 -8.37 2.07 -4.74
CA ASN A 69 -8.44 1.36 -3.48
C ASN A 69 -8.31 -0.15 -3.71
N VAL A 70 -7.27 -0.74 -3.15
CA VAL A 70 -7.02 -2.19 -3.14
C VAL A 70 -7.02 -2.75 -1.72
N ASN A 71 -7.47 -1.95 -0.76
CA ASN A 71 -7.48 -2.28 0.65
C ASN A 71 -8.87 -2.67 1.13
N TYR A 72 -8.94 -3.63 2.06
CA TYR A 72 -10.12 -3.86 2.88
C TYR A 72 -10.18 -2.79 3.96
N LEU A 73 -11.25 -1.99 3.95
CA LEU A 73 -11.34 -0.78 4.77
C LEU A 73 -11.69 -1.03 6.25
N GLY A 74 -11.70 -2.27 6.67
CA GLY A 74 -11.96 -2.62 8.07
C GLY A 74 -13.44 -2.63 8.41
N SER A 75 -13.78 -2.06 9.54
CA SER A 75 -15.14 -1.95 10.06
C SER A 75 -15.68 -0.53 9.94
N GLY A 76 -16.98 -0.38 10.04
CA GLY A 76 -17.66 0.91 9.97
C GLY A 76 -18.72 0.94 8.87
N THR A 77 -19.65 1.88 8.99
CA THR A 77 -20.79 2.00 8.07
C THR A 77 -20.52 3.00 6.95
N PHE A 78 -19.62 3.96 7.19
CA PHE A 78 -19.42 5.10 6.29
C PHE A 78 -17.92 5.32 6.02
N VAL A 79 -17.64 5.80 4.81
CA VAL A 79 -16.39 6.46 4.46
C VAL A 79 -16.68 7.94 4.34
N THR A 80 -16.04 8.75 5.18
CA THR A 80 -16.23 10.21 5.16
C THR A 80 -15.37 10.84 4.08
N ILE A 81 -16.00 11.69 3.27
CA ILE A 81 -15.34 12.46 2.22
C ILE A 81 -15.44 13.95 2.58
N PRO A 82 -14.32 14.68 2.73
CA PRO A 82 -14.33 16.11 3.01
C PRO A 82 -14.90 16.85 1.80
N ARG A 83 -16.05 17.52 2.01
CA ARG A 83 -16.85 18.11 0.93
C ARG A 83 -16.12 19.20 0.14
N VAL A 84 -15.38 20.05 0.83
CA VAL A 84 -14.68 21.18 0.19
C VAL A 84 -13.53 20.65 -0.66
N GLU A 85 -12.70 19.81 -0.09
CA GLU A 85 -11.53 19.20 -0.74
C GLU A 85 -11.95 18.24 -1.87
N TRP A 86 -13.16 17.67 -1.79
CA TRP A 86 -13.77 16.94 -2.90
C TRP A 86 -14.23 17.87 -4.06
N GLY A 87 -14.03 19.17 -3.92
CA GLY A 87 -14.47 20.17 -4.89
C GLY A 87 -15.99 20.42 -4.85
N CYS A 88 -16.61 20.32 -3.68
CA CYS A 88 -18.06 20.45 -3.49
C CYS A 88 -18.90 19.52 -4.40
N GLY A 89 -18.36 18.36 -4.76
CA GLY A 89 -18.98 17.41 -5.69
C GLY A 89 -18.66 17.65 -7.17
N MET A 90 -17.93 18.72 -7.50
CA MET A 90 -17.65 19.12 -8.88
C MET A 90 -16.15 19.01 -9.26
N GLY A 91 -15.32 18.48 -8.38
CA GLY A 91 -13.86 18.36 -8.58
C GLY A 91 -13.42 17.27 -9.56
N HIS A 92 -14.36 16.53 -10.16
CA HIS A 92 -14.08 15.37 -11.05
C HIS A 92 -13.16 14.32 -10.44
N LYS A 93 -13.01 14.32 -9.11
CA LYS A 93 -12.21 13.32 -8.39
C LYS A 93 -12.92 11.96 -8.41
N GLN A 94 -12.16 10.88 -8.45
CA GLN A 94 -12.69 9.52 -8.56
C GLN A 94 -12.08 8.62 -7.50
N ILE A 95 -12.91 7.76 -6.92
CA ILE A 95 -12.47 6.62 -6.10
C ILE A 95 -12.89 5.35 -6.84
N VAL A 96 -11.90 4.54 -7.20
CA VAL A 96 -12.11 3.26 -7.88
C VAL A 96 -11.53 2.17 -6.99
N GLY A 97 -12.36 1.22 -6.63
CA GLY A 97 -11.93 0.09 -5.79
C GLY A 97 -12.41 -1.23 -6.37
N GLY A 98 -11.86 -2.29 -5.84
CA GLY A 98 -12.28 -3.62 -6.21
C GLY A 98 -11.41 -4.71 -5.57
N LEU A 99 -12.01 -5.88 -5.45
CA LEU A 99 -11.29 -7.08 -5.10
C LEU A 99 -10.60 -7.63 -6.34
N MET A 100 -9.35 -8.04 -6.19
CA MET A 100 -8.64 -8.72 -7.28
C MET A 100 -9.43 -9.95 -7.74
N PRO A 101 -9.78 -10.05 -9.02
CA PRO A 101 -10.40 -11.25 -9.57
C PRO A 101 -9.35 -12.38 -9.57
N GLY A 102 -9.35 -13.23 -8.58
CA GLY A 102 -8.40 -14.33 -8.44
C GLY A 102 -8.33 -15.28 -9.66
N GLY A 103 -8.00 -16.53 -9.39
CA GLY A 103 -8.00 -17.60 -10.37
C GLY A 103 -6.65 -17.87 -11.04
N ARG A 104 -6.57 -19.05 -11.63
CA ARG A 104 -5.35 -19.62 -12.20
C ARG A 104 -4.70 -18.72 -13.25
N LEU A 105 -5.48 -18.21 -14.17
CA LEU A 105 -4.96 -17.37 -15.26
C LEU A 105 -4.26 -16.10 -14.75
N ARG A 106 -4.78 -15.49 -13.67
CA ARG A 106 -4.16 -14.33 -13.03
C ARG A 106 -2.84 -14.69 -12.38
N LEU A 107 -2.79 -15.82 -11.67
CA LEU A 107 -1.56 -16.31 -11.04
C LEU A 107 -0.49 -16.66 -12.08
N GLU A 108 -0.85 -17.32 -13.17
CA GLU A 108 0.05 -17.63 -14.28
C GLU A 108 0.63 -16.36 -14.92
N LYS A 109 -0.19 -15.34 -15.14
CA LYS A 109 0.29 -14.04 -15.64
C LYS A 109 1.28 -13.37 -14.68
N LEU A 110 1.01 -13.39 -13.38
CA LEU A 110 1.93 -12.83 -12.39
C LEU A 110 3.23 -13.63 -12.31
N ALA A 111 3.16 -14.95 -12.34
CA ALA A 111 4.33 -15.83 -12.38
C ALA A 111 5.18 -15.55 -13.63
N SER A 112 4.59 -15.44 -14.79
CA SER A 112 5.29 -15.10 -16.03
C SER A 112 5.99 -13.72 -15.94
N LEU A 113 5.40 -12.73 -15.29
CA LEU A 113 6.05 -11.43 -15.07
C LEU A 113 7.29 -11.55 -14.18
N ILE A 114 7.25 -12.43 -13.18
CA ILE A 114 8.40 -12.71 -12.30
C ILE A 114 9.49 -13.44 -13.09
N GLU A 115 9.10 -14.45 -13.88
CA GLU A 115 9.98 -15.30 -14.66
C GLU A 115 10.78 -14.51 -15.70
N VAL A 116 10.12 -13.60 -16.42
CA VAL A 116 10.78 -12.72 -17.40
C VAL A 116 11.44 -11.47 -16.76
N GLY A 117 11.50 -11.39 -15.44
CA GLY A 117 12.16 -10.30 -14.72
C GLY A 117 11.44 -8.95 -14.72
N LYS A 118 10.19 -8.90 -15.20
CA LYS A 118 9.38 -7.67 -15.20
C LYS A 118 8.82 -7.33 -13.82
N LEU A 119 8.68 -8.31 -12.94
CA LEU A 119 8.27 -8.16 -11.56
C LEU A 119 9.29 -8.81 -10.63
N ASN A 120 10.01 -8.01 -9.87
CA ASN A 120 10.96 -8.51 -8.89
C ASN A 120 10.32 -8.48 -7.49
N VAL A 121 10.05 -9.63 -6.93
CA VAL A 121 9.45 -9.78 -5.58
C VAL A 121 10.50 -10.10 -4.50
N LYS A 122 11.77 -10.27 -4.87
CA LYS A 122 12.82 -10.73 -3.94
C LYS A 122 13.01 -9.79 -2.75
N HIS A 123 12.88 -8.48 -2.96
CA HIS A 123 13.04 -7.48 -1.91
C HIS A 123 11.89 -7.43 -0.89
N LEU A 124 10.77 -8.10 -1.18
CA LEU A 124 9.65 -8.20 -0.26
C LEU A 124 9.81 -9.38 0.73
N ILE A 125 10.60 -10.39 0.36
CA ILE A 125 10.82 -11.57 1.20
C ILE A 125 11.94 -11.25 2.19
N THR A 126 11.58 -11.04 3.45
CA THR A 126 12.52 -10.65 4.51
C THR A 126 12.88 -11.81 5.44
N HIS A 127 11.97 -12.77 5.62
CA HIS A 127 12.17 -13.91 6.52
C HIS A 127 11.86 -15.21 5.80
N ARG A 128 12.70 -16.20 6.01
CA ARG A 128 12.55 -17.54 5.42
C ARG A 128 12.55 -18.60 6.53
N PHE A 129 11.60 -19.47 6.44
CA PHE A 129 11.45 -20.63 7.31
C PHE A 129 11.47 -21.90 6.46
N GLU A 130 11.92 -23.00 7.04
CA GLU A 130 11.96 -24.29 6.38
C GLU A 130 11.19 -25.33 7.21
N GLY A 131 10.38 -26.14 6.54
CA GLY A 131 9.54 -27.15 7.14
C GLY A 131 8.13 -26.68 7.49
N PHE A 132 7.17 -27.59 7.37
CA PHE A 132 5.76 -27.33 7.65
C PHE A 132 5.52 -26.89 9.11
N GLU A 133 6.31 -27.43 10.04
CA GLU A 133 6.26 -27.12 11.47
C GLU A 133 6.56 -25.64 11.78
N LYS A 134 7.15 -24.91 10.83
CA LYS A 134 7.46 -23.47 10.96
C LYS A 134 6.36 -22.54 10.47
N VAL A 135 5.24 -23.06 10.01
CA VAL A 135 4.10 -22.25 9.54
C VAL A 135 3.54 -21.38 10.66
N GLU A 136 3.39 -21.93 11.86
CA GLU A 136 2.90 -21.19 13.03
C GLU A 136 3.85 -20.05 13.41
N ASP A 137 5.16 -20.31 13.46
CA ASP A 137 6.18 -19.30 13.76
C ASP A 137 6.09 -18.13 12.76
N ALA A 138 5.93 -18.43 11.47
CA ALA A 138 5.79 -17.41 10.42
C ALA A 138 4.50 -16.59 10.55
N LEU A 139 3.39 -17.22 10.96
CA LEU A 139 2.11 -16.53 11.20
C LEU A 139 2.19 -15.64 12.44
N MET A 140 2.82 -16.10 13.52
CA MET A 140 3.04 -15.29 14.72
C MET A 140 3.93 -14.09 14.43
N LEU A 141 5.00 -14.27 13.64
CA LEU A 141 5.84 -13.18 13.19
C LEU A 141 5.05 -12.11 12.40
N MET A 142 4.10 -12.55 11.56
CA MET A 142 3.20 -11.63 10.84
C MET A 142 2.25 -10.88 11.78
N LYS A 143 1.84 -11.48 12.88
CA LYS A 143 1.00 -10.84 13.91
C LYS A 143 1.80 -9.77 14.67
N ASP A 144 3.02 -10.08 15.05
CA ASP A 144 3.89 -9.20 15.85
C ASP A 144 4.46 -8.03 15.05
N LYS A 145 4.60 -8.20 13.74
CA LYS A 145 5.04 -7.18 12.76
C LYS A 145 6.29 -6.42 13.17
N PRO A 146 7.42 -7.09 13.42
CA PRO A 146 8.66 -6.39 13.77
C PRO A 146 9.10 -5.44 12.65
N ALA A 147 9.98 -4.51 12.99
CA ALA A 147 10.37 -3.38 12.11
C ALA A 147 11.03 -3.82 10.79
N ASP A 148 11.69 -4.96 10.79
CA ASP A 148 12.40 -5.56 9.65
C ASP A 148 11.54 -6.53 8.81
N LEU A 149 10.31 -6.80 9.25
CA LEU A 149 9.41 -7.71 8.53
C LEU A 149 8.66 -7.00 7.40
N ILE A 150 8.71 -7.57 6.19
CA ILE A 150 7.77 -7.28 5.11
C ILE A 150 6.93 -8.53 4.83
N LYS A 151 7.56 -9.60 4.38
CA LYS A 151 6.90 -10.86 4.05
C LYS A 151 7.73 -12.06 4.50
N PRO A 152 7.19 -12.93 5.38
CA PRO A 152 7.77 -14.24 5.65
C PRO A 152 7.36 -15.24 4.57
N VAL A 153 8.21 -16.21 4.32
CA VAL A 153 7.95 -17.34 3.42
C VAL A 153 8.35 -18.62 4.14
N VAL A 154 7.52 -19.64 4.03
CA VAL A 154 7.81 -20.99 4.53
C VAL A 154 8.00 -21.92 3.33
N SER A 155 9.17 -22.55 3.24
CA SER A 155 9.44 -23.61 2.27
C SER A 155 8.98 -24.95 2.83
N ILE A 156 8.00 -25.58 2.21
CA ILE A 156 7.42 -26.84 2.65
C ILE A 156 7.96 -27.95 1.73
N GLY A 157 9.04 -28.58 2.17
CA GLY A 157 9.58 -29.79 1.55
C GLY A 157 10.07 -29.64 0.10
N LYS A 158 10.85 -30.61 -0.33
CA LYS A 158 11.04 -30.96 -1.75
C LYS A 158 9.94 -31.90 -2.17
#